data_df32fd8c62de9510665a75e3b7fc18bc
#
_entry.id   df32fd8c62de9510665a75e3b7fc18bc
#
_cell.length_a   1.000
_cell.length_b   1.000
_cell.length_c   1.000
_cell.angle_alpha   90.00
_cell.angle_beta   90.00
_cell.angle_gamma   90.00
#
_symmetry.space_group_name_H-M   'P 1'
#
loop_
_entity.id
_entity.type
_entity.pdbx_description
1 polymer ?
#
loop_
_entity_poly.entity_id
_entity_poly.type
_entity_poly.pdbx_seq_one_letter_code
_entity_poly.pdbx_strand_id
1 'polypeptide(L)'
;MSARVMLVGEANTGKPSKGDFESMARRRFQSPEPICEGNWWYLLYWHDEFQNGRRVRKRKREKLAPATMPLREVKKIAAEKLRPMNQGLIPLGSASTFEDYVESTYIPVVLPWMAKSTRDRSRSVIALHLKPAFGSLALRDLTPLTVQRFFSEMANSTLSDESNDKVRDVLSSVLGSAVRYGLLVKNPVEGLRLPRAKRGRRSKPFITVQQFHALLEVIAEPYASMVFVAALTGLRPSDLVGLRWRNVHADSIVIDERCCRGDWGAPKSDASNATVPVVPDVIARIHRLKTLSIDVRAGRAIRHYPAVKSDGPNDLVFQSPTKGAPMRDNNVLVRHLKPAARKLGIEWVNWQVLRRSFATSLKIAGADVKDAQALMRHSRASTTLDIYQQFVPESQRRAVESLGRLMRTGAVN
;
A
#
# COMPACT_ATOMS: atom_id res chain seq x y z
N MET A 1 -47.15 -5.79 37.38
CA MET A 1 -46.45 -7.02 36.99
C MET A 1 -45.12 -6.61 36.35
N SER A 2 -44.06 -6.85 37.08
CA SER A 2 -42.70 -6.36 36.81
C SER A 2 -41.95 -7.38 35.95
N ALA A 3 -41.46 -7.01 34.78
CA ALA A 3 -40.61 -7.87 33.97
C ALA A 3 -39.13 -7.52 34.24
N ARG A 4 -38.46 -8.42 34.90
CA ARG A 4 -37.00 -8.42 35.14
C ARG A 4 -36.27 -8.68 33.80
N VAL A 5 -35.46 -7.74 33.36
CA VAL A 5 -34.44 -7.98 32.32
C VAL A 5 -33.21 -8.58 32.99
N MET A 6 -32.87 -9.81 32.64
CA MET A 6 -31.60 -10.45 33.01
C MET A 6 -30.47 -9.84 32.17
N LEU A 7 -29.52 -9.21 32.83
CA LEU A 7 -28.20 -8.90 32.28
C LEU A 7 -27.33 -10.17 32.38
N VAL A 8 -26.92 -10.69 31.24
CA VAL A 8 -25.91 -11.75 31.14
C VAL A 8 -24.65 -11.17 30.50
N GLY A 9 -23.53 -11.42 31.15
CA GLY A 9 -22.22 -11.30 30.49
C GLY A 9 -21.28 -10.27 31.10
N GLU A 10 -20.72 -10.55 32.24
CA GLU A 10 -19.50 -9.88 32.72
C GLU A 10 -18.34 -10.17 31.74
N ALA A 11 -17.89 -9.13 31.01
CA ALA A 11 -16.62 -9.16 30.32
C ALA A 11 -15.52 -9.20 31.37
N ASN A 12 -14.82 -10.30 31.42
CA ASN A 12 -13.62 -10.51 32.24
C ASN A 12 -12.51 -9.55 31.81
N THR A 13 -12.47 -8.36 32.37
CA THR A 13 -11.35 -7.44 32.27
C THR A 13 -10.24 -7.92 33.15
N GLY A 14 -9.49 -8.92 32.70
CA GLY A 14 -8.26 -9.35 33.32
C GLY A 14 -7.31 -8.15 33.44
N LYS A 15 -7.18 -7.61 34.65
CA LYS A 15 -6.09 -6.68 34.98
C LYS A 15 -4.78 -7.37 34.60
N PRO A 16 -3.86 -6.71 33.87
CA PRO A 16 -2.55 -7.29 33.58
C PRO A 16 -1.89 -7.66 34.90
N SER A 17 -1.37 -8.88 34.97
CA SER A 17 -0.72 -9.40 36.20
C SER A 17 0.50 -8.54 36.53
N LYS A 18 0.76 -8.32 37.81
CA LYS A 18 1.94 -7.59 38.31
C LYS A 18 3.28 -8.13 37.76
N GLY A 19 3.31 -9.34 37.22
CA GLY A 19 4.51 -9.96 36.63
C GLY A 19 4.97 -9.39 35.29
N ASP A 20 4.10 -8.72 34.54
CA ASP A 20 4.45 -8.23 33.21
C ASP A 20 5.21 -6.89 33.23
N PHE A 21 5.25 -6.19 34.35
CA PHE A 21 5.98 -4.92 34.52
C PHE A 21 7.31 -5.03 35.27
N GLU A 22 7.69 -6.23 35.72
CA GLU A 22 8.82 -6.42 36.65
C GLU A 22 10.19 -6.61 36.01
N SER A 23 10.44 -6.22 34.79
CA SER A 23 11.81 -6.31 34.24
C SER A 23 12.35 -5.10 33.50
N MET A 24 12.02 -3.90 33.94
CA MET A 24 12.95 -2.78 33.70
C MET A 24 14.12 -2.90 34.70
N ALA A 25 14.85 -4.00 34.59
CA ALA A 25 16.07 -4.18 35.38
C ALA A 25 17.03 -3.02 35.01
N ARG A 26 17.38 -2.21 36.05
CA ARG A 26 18.36 -1.13 35.93
C ARG A 26 19.60 -1.69 35.20
N ARG A 27 20.02 -1.02 34.13
CA ARG A 27 21.26 -1.35 33.42
C ARG A 27 22.40 -1.28 34.41
N ARG A 28 23.06 -2.41 34.68
CA ARG A 28 24.24 -2.43 35.52
C ARG A 28 25.42 -2.04 34.63
N PHE A 29 26.12 -0.97 35.01
CA PHE A 29 27.40 -0.60 34.44
C PHE A 29 28.37 -1.79 34.53
N GLN A 30 29.06 -2.12 33.47
CA GLN A 30 30.00 -3.24 33.43
C GLN A 30 31.41 -2.70 33.19
N SER A 31 32.33 -3.09 34.08
CA SER A 31 33.75 -2.79 33.95
C SER A 31 34.57 -4.01 34.40
N PRO A 32 34.38 -5.18 33.75
CA PRO A 32 35.19 -6.35 34.05
C PRO A 32 36.64 -6.12 33.71
N GLU A 33 37.57 -6.70 34.50
CA GLU A 33 38.95 -6.70 34.18
C GLU A 33 39.25 -7.69 33.07
N PRO A 34 40.06 -7.27 32.06
CA PRO A 34 40.55 -8.18 31.06
C PRO A 34 41.45 -9.28 31.65
N ILE A 35 41.30 -10.50 31.16
CA ILE A 35 42.05 -11.68 31.61
C ILE A 35 43.03 -12.06 30.52
N CYS A 36 44.33 -12.23 30.89
CA CYS A 36 45.36 -12.70 29.97
C CYS A 36 45.41 -14.23 30.03
N GLU A 37 45.19 -14.89 28.90
CA GLU A 37 45.34 -16.35 28.79
C GLU A 37 46.12 -16.68 27.52
N GLY A 38 47.23 -17.35 27.66
CA GLY A 38 48.13 -17.65 26.59
C GLY A 38 48.66 -16.37 25.91
N ASN A 39 48.52 -16.28 24.60
CA ASN A 39 49.00 -15.13 23.82
C ASN A 39 47.98 -13.99 23.62
N TRP A 40 46.87 -13.98 24.41
CA TRP A 40 45.81 -13.05 24.18
C TRP A 40 45.12 -12.55 25.45
N TRP A 41 44.71 -11.28 25.41
CA TRP A 41 43.78 -10.69 26.37
C TRP A 41 42.33 -10.98 25.98
N TYR A 42 41.50 -11.37 26.96
CA TYR A 42 40.06 -11.65 26.84
C TYR A 42 39.28 -10.76 27.75
N LEU A 43 38.05 -10.41 27.28
CA LEU A 43 37.03 -9.72 28.07
C LEU A 43 35.87 -10.67 28.31
N LEU A 44 35.49 -10.85 29.58
CA LEU A 44 34.28 -11.57 29.98
C LEU A 44 33.24 -10.56 30.44
N TYR A 45 32.15 -10.45 29.71
CA TYR A 45 31.09 -9.52 30.04
C TYR A 45 29.71 -10.17 29.87
N TRP A 46 28.69 -9.58 30.50
CA TRP A 46 27.33 -10.04 30.36
C TRP A 46 26.70 -9.45 29.11
N HIS A 47 26.06 -10.32 28.34
CA HIS A 47 25.37 -10.01 27.13
C HIS A 47 23.94 -10.56 27.19
N ASP A 48 22.96 -9.76 26.74
CA ASP A 48 21.58 -10.21 26.69
C ASP A 48 21.30 -10.82 25.31
N GLU A 49 20.77 -12.05 25.31
CA GLU A 49 20.26 -12.73 24.12
C GLU A 49 18.77 -13.00 24.29
N PHE A 50 18.05 -13.06 23.17
CA PHE A 50 16.67 -13.52 23.16
C PHE A 50 16.63 -14.97 22.68
N GLN A 51 16.07 -15.85 23.49
CA GLN A 51 15.83 -17.25 23.13
C GLN A 51 14.35 -17.54 23.39
N ASN A 52 13.64 -18.01 22.34
CA ASN A 52 12.19 -18.33 22.42
C ASN A 52 11.35 -17.16 22.96
N GLY A 53 11.61 -15.93 22.53
CA GLY A 53 10.88 -14.75 22.97
C GLY A 53 11.20 -14.28 24.41
N ARG A 54 12.10 -14.95 25.13
CA ARG A 54 12.53 -14.58 26.47
C ARG A 54 13.95 -14.06 26.50
N ARG A 55 14.17 -13.00 27.27
CA ARG A 55 15.50 -12.44 27.49
C ARG A 55 16.31 -13.38 28.38
N VAL A 56 17.44 -13.86 27.88
CA VAL A 56 18.40 -14.66 28.58
C VAL A 56 19.70 -13.89 28.68
N ARG A 57 20.22 -13.73 29.89
CA ARG A 57 21.51 -13.07 30.14
C ARG A 57 22.61 -14.10 30.15
N LYS A 58 23.57 -14.00 29.22
CA LYS A 58 24.71 -14.91 29.09
C LYS A 58 26.04 -14.20 29.28
N ARG A 59 27.02 -14.91 29.76
CA ARG A 59 28.41 -14.46 29.76
C ARG A 59 28.99 -14.66 28.35
N LYS A 60 29.57 -13.61 27.80
CA LYS A 60 30.31 -13.65 26.54
C LYS A 60 31.78 -13.46 26.83
N ARG A 61 32.62 -14.32 26.24
CA ARG A 61 34.08 -14.20 26.21
C ARG A 61 34.51 -13.69 24.86
N GLU A 62 35.27 -12.63 24.83
CA GLU A 62 35.71 -12.01 23.59
C GLU A 62 37.19 -11.67 23.64
N LYS A 63 37.90 -11.97 22.57
CA LYS A 63 39.32 -11.69 22.38
C LYS A 63 39.50 -10.20 22.11
N LEU A 64 40.39 -9.52 22.87
CA LEU A 64 40.65 -8.10 22.78
C LEU A 64 41.91 -7.72 22.07
N ALA A 65 43.06 -8.21 22.55
CA ALA A 65 44.38 -7.79 22.11
C ALA A 65 45.44 -8.87 22.36
N PRO A 66 46.60 -8.82 21.69
CA PRO A 66 47.72 -9.71 22.00
C PRO A 66 48.22 -9.50 23.43
N ALA A 67 48.74 -10.57 24.06
CA ALA A 67 49.29 -10.52 25.42
C ALA A 67 50.47 -9.56 25.59
N THR A 68 51.14 -9.21 24.49
CA THR A 68 52.22 -8.20 24.44
C THR A 68 51.78 -6.77 24.71
N MET A 69 50.44 -6.49 24.60
CA MET A 69 49.88 -5.16 24.83
C MET A 69 49.80 -4.88 26.34
N PRO A 70 50.26 -3.68 26.80
CA PRO A 70 50.16 -3.30 28.21
C PRO A 70 48.73 -3.29 28.72
N LEU A 71 48.49 -3.81 29.92
CA LEU A 71 47.16 -3.88 30.55
C LEU A 71 46.42 -2.53 30.54
N ARG A 72 47.14 -1.41 30.68
CA ARG A 72 46.54 -0.06 30.64
C ARG A 72 45.85 0.24 29.30
N GLU A 73 46.43 -0.18 28.19
CA GLU A 73 45.83 0.00 26.85
C GLU A 73 44.71 -0.98 26.62
N VAL A 74 44.86 -2.22 27.06
CA VAL A 74 43.80 -3.23 26.99
C VAL A 74 42.55 -2.80 27.76
N LYS A 75 42.74 -2.16 28.95
CA LYS A 75 41.59 -1.59 29.72
C LYS A 75 40.88 -0.47 28.96
N LYS A 76 41.60 0.36 28.17
CA LYS A 76 40.97 1.37 27.31
C LYS A 76 40.16 0.73 26.20
N ILE A 77 40.68 -0.29 25.54
CA ILE A 77 39.98 -1.05 24.49
C ILE A 77 38.73 -1.71 25.08
N ALA A 78 38.83 -2.32 26.26
CA ALA A 78 37.71 -2.93 26.95
C ALA A 78 36.61 -1.90 27.31
N ALA A 79 36.99 -0.74 27.84
CA ALA A 79 36.10 0.35 28.19
C ALA A 79 35.37 0.91 26.95
N GLU A 80 36.09 1.14 25.84
CA GLU A 80 35.51 1.60 24.59
C GLU A 80 34.52 0.58 24.01
N LYS A 81 34.85 -0.71 24.09
CA LYS A 81 33.98 -1.79 23.65
C LYS A 81 32.69 -1.91 24.48
N LEU A 82 32.77 -1.70 25.77
CA LEU A 82 31.60 -1.73 26.66
C LEU A 82 30.83 -0.38 26.69
N ARG A 83 31.43 0.67 26.19
CA ARG A 83 30.84 2.01 26.17
C ARG A 83 29.41 2.05 25.61
N PRO A 84 29.10 1.46 24.42
CA PRO A 84 27.75 1.48 23.90
C PRO A 84 26.72 0.81 24.83
N MET A 85 27.12 -0.28 25.52
CA MET A 85 26.27 -0.97 26.48
C MET A 85 26.10 -0.17 27.76
N ASN A 86 27.19 0.39 28.28
CA ASN A 86 27.21 1.17 29.52
C ASN A 86 26.48 2.51 29.38
N GLN A 87 26.57 3.14 28.23
CA GLN A 87 25.86 4.40 27.90
C GLN A 87 24.41 4.16 27.43
N GLY A 88 24.00 2.90 27.32
CA GLY A 88 22.63 2.60 26.89
C GLY A 88 22.34 2.87 25.41
N LEU A 89 23.38 2.99 24.59
CA LEU A 89 23.26 3.20 23.16
C LEU A 89 22.76 1.94 22.42
N ILE A 90 22.88 0.75 23.05
CA ILE A 90 22.31 -0.49 22.52
C ILE A 90 21.01 -0.79 23.27
N PRO A 91 19.86 -0.69 22.61
CA PRO A 91 18.57 -1.03 23.22
C PRO A 91 18.52 -2.50 23.65
N LEU A 92 17.96 -2.77 24.84
CA LEU A 92 17.92 -4.12 25.41
C LEU A 92 17.17 -5.14 24.54
N GLY A 93 16.15 -4.72 23.81
CA GLY A 93 15.37 -5.57 22.90
C GLY A 93 15.97 -5.75 21.50
N SER A 94 17.07 -5.08 21.19
CA SER A 94 17.69 -5.11 19.83
C SER A 94 18.33 -6.47 19.49
N ALA A 95 18.46 -7.37 20.46
CA ALA A 95 18.93 -8.74 20.25
C ALA A 95 17.83 -9.70 19.75
N SER A 96 16.55 -9.29 19.78
CA SER A 96 15.45 -10.04 19.19
C SER A 96 15.66 -10.18 17.69
N THR A 97 15.33 -11.34 17.13
CA THR A 97 15.41 -11.51 15.68
C THR A 97 14.35 -10.68 14.96
N PHE A 98 14.59 -10.38 13.69
CA PHE A 98 13.60 -9.69 12.87
C PHE A 98 12.28 -10.46 12.82
N GLU A 99 12.34 -11.78 12.67
CA GLU A 99 11.15 -12.64 12.64
C GLU A 99 10.38 -12.60 13.95
N ASP A 100 11.07 -12.77 15.10
CA ASP A 100 10.43 -12.70 16.42
C ASP A 100 9.74 -11.35 16.64
N TYR A 101 10.39 -10.26 16.26
CA TYR A 101 9.80 -8.93 16.36
C TYR A 101 8.57 -8.76 15.48
N VAL A 102 8.65 -9.25 14.26
CA VAL A 102 7.53 -9.16 13.30
C VAL A 102 6.32 -9.94 13.80
N GLU A 103 6.53 -11.19 14.25
CA GLU A 103 5.42 -12.06 14.67
C GLU A 103 4.85 -11.65 16.04
N SER A 104 5.71 -11.30 17.00
CA SER A 104 5.27 -10.98 18.37
C SER A 104 4.76 -9.54 18.52
N THR A 105 5.20 -8.61 17.68
CA THR A 105 4.94 -7.19 17.89
C THR A 105 4.35 -6.51 16.66
N TYR A 106 5.02 -6.55 15.51
CA TYR A 106 4.57 -5.75 14.36
C TYR A 106 3.21 -6.21 13.82
N ILE A 107 3.03 -7.52 13.62
CA ILE A 107 1.78 -8.08 13.10
C ILE A 107 0.61 -7.90 14.09
N PRO A 108 0.73 -8.23 15.38
CA PRO A 108 -0.40 -8.11 16.30
C PRO A 108 -0.66 -6.68 16.81
N VAL A 109 0.37 -5.83 16.91
CA VAL A 109 0.23 -4.50 17.52
C VAL A 109 0.14 -3.37 16.50
N VAL A 110 0.93 -3.43 15.40
CA VAL A 110 1.03 -2.31 14.44
C VAL A 110 0.09 -2.49 13.25
N LEU A 111 0.04 -3.68 12.67
CA LEU A 111 -0.79 -3.92 11.47
C LEU A 111 -2.29 -3.69 11.69
N PRO A 112 -2.93 -4.00 12.84
CA PRO A 112 -4.37 -3.81 13.03
C PRO A 112 -4.84 -2.36 12.79
N TRP A 113 -3.99 -1.38 13.04
CA TRP A 113 -4.28 0.05 12.84
C TRP A 113 -4.22 0.50 11.37
N MET A 114 -3.76 -0.36 10.47
CA MET A 114 -3.66 -0.04 9.04
C MET A 114 -4.90 -0.51 8.29
N ALA A 115 -5.18 0.14 7.15
CA ALA A 115 -6.23 -0.30 6.23
C ALA A 115 -5.99 -1.74 5.76
N LYS A 116 -7.05 -2.52 5.54
CA LYS A 116 -7.00 -3.94 5.16
C LYS A 116 -6.03 -4.20 3.99
N SER A 117 -6.12 -3.41 2.92
CA SER A 117 -5.24 -3.56 1.74
C SER A 117 -3.76 -3.33 2.05
N THR A 118 -3.45 -2.48 3.04
CA THR A 118 -2.08 -2.24 3.52
C THR A 118 -1.62 -3.42 4.35
N ARG A 119 -2.46 -3.94 5.25
CA ARG A 119 -2.17 -5.13 6.06
C ARG A 119 -1.84 -6.34 5.18
N ASP A 120 -2.70 -6.63 4.20
CA ASP A 120 -2.54 -7.78 3.30
C ASP A 120 -1.24 -7.66 2.49
N ARG A 121 -0.95 -6.46 1.99
CA ARG A 121 0.32 -6.18 1.29
C ARG A 121 1.53 -6.35 2.21
N SER A 122 1.48 -5.77 3.40
CA SER A 122 2.59 -5.86 4.36
C SER A 122 2.87 -7.31 4.74
N ARG A 123 1.84 -8.11 5.02
CA ARG A 123 1.99 -9.54 5.29
C ARG A 123 2.64 -10.29 4.13
N SER A 124 2.17 -10.03 2.90
CA SER A 124 2.75 -10.65 1.70
C SER A 124 4.22 -10.28 1.51
N VAL A 125 4.56 -9.00 1.62
CA VAL A 125 5.95 -8.52 1.48
C VAL A 125 6.85 -9.10 2.58
N ILE A 126 6.37 -9.12 3.81
CA ILE A 126 7.11 -9.70 4.94
C ILE A 126 7.40 -11.18 4.69
N ALA A 127 6.38 -11.96 4.32
CA ALA A 127 6.51 -13.39 4.13
C ALA A 127 7.39 -13.76 2.92
N LEU A 128 7.24 -13.03 1.79
CA LEU A 128 7.90 -13.39 0.54
C LEU A 128 9.31 -12.81 0.39
N HIS A 129 9.60 -11.67 1.02
CA HIS A 129 10.85 -10.95 0.79
C HIS A 129 11.66 -10.68 2.06
N LEU A 130 11.00 -10.24 3.15
CA LEU A 130 11.73 -9.77 4.33
C LEU A 130 12.12 -10.88 5.29
N LYS A 131 11.22 -11.84 5.59
CA LYS A 131 11.55 -12.98 6.45
C LYS A 131 12.64 -13.88 5.86
N PRO A 132 12.63 -14.23 4.57
CA PRO A 132 13.72 -15.01 3.98
C PRO A 132 15.08 -14.31 4.06
N ALA A 133 15.11 -12.97 3.94
CA ALA A 133 16.35 -12.21 3.92
C ALA A 133 16.87 -11.84 5.32
N PHE A 134 15.98 -11.50 6.24
CA PHE A 134 16.35 -10.89 7.52
C PHE A 134 15.84 -11.66 8.74
N GLY A 135 15.00 -12.67 8.57
CA GLY A 135 14.28 -13.35 9.66
C GLY A 135 15.18 -13.76 10.82
N SER A 136 16.30 -14.40 10.53
CA SER A 136 17.26 -14.90 11.53
C SER A 136 18.21 -13.83 12.09
N LEU A 137 18.27 -12.63 11.47
CA LEU A 137 19.14 -11.58 11.94
C LEU A 137 18.57 -10.86 13.16
N ALA A 138 19.40 -10.53 14.12
CA ALA A 138 18.99 -9.66 15.21
C ALA A 138 18.72 -8.24 14.68
N LEU A 139 17.73 -7.54 15.27
CA LEU A 139 17.38 -6.18 14.84
C LEU A 139 18.60 -5.25 14.80
N ARG A 140 19.51 -5.36 15.77
CA ARG A 140 20.74 -4.56 15.85
C ARG A 140 21.74 -4.85 14.72
N ASP A 141 21.65 -6.02 14.08
CA ASP A 141 22.56 -6.43 13.00
C ASP A 141 22.04 -5.99 11.62
N LEU A 142 20.83 -5.43 11.58
CA LEU A 142 20.24 -4.79 10.41
C LEU A 142 20.86 -3.40 10.21
N THR A 143 22.11 -3.37 9.75
CA THR A 143 22.81 -2.12 9.44
C THR A 143 22.34 -1.52 8.10
N PRO A 144 22.56 -0.22 7.86
CA PRO A 144 22.32 0.38 6.53
C PRO A 144 23.02 -0.37 5.39
N LEU A 145 24.23 -0.89 5.63
CA LEU A 145 24.98 -1.66 4.63
C LEU A 145 24.29 -3.00 4.32
N THR A 146 23.82 -3.73 5.36
CA THR A 146 23.08 -4.99 5.19
C THR A 146 21.82 -4.76 4.35
N VAL A 147 21.06 -3.71 4.67
CA VAL A 147 19.83 -3.35 3.95
C VAL A 147 20.13 -2.89 2.51
N GLN A 148 21.21 -2.11 2.31
CA GLN A 148 21.63 -1.67 0.97
C GLN A 148 22.03 -2.85 0.07
N ARG A 149 22.76 -3.85 0.59
CA ARG A 149 23.11 -5.08 -0.15
C ARG A 149 21.85 -5.83 -0.60
N PHE A 150 20.91 -6.04 0.29
CA PHE A 150 19.64 -6.67 -0.05
C PHE A 150 18.92 -5.96 -1.21
N PHE A 151 18.80 -4.62 -1.19
CA PHE A 151 18.18 -3.89 -2.29
C PHE A 151 19.02 -3.87 -3.56
N SER A 152 20.33 -3.96 -3.46
CA SER A 152 21.22 -4.12 -4.63
C SER A 152 21.00 -5.47 -5.32
N GLU A 153 20.81 -6.54 -4.55
CA GLU A 153 20.47 -7.86 -5.07
C GLU A 153 19.05 -7.87 -5.67
N MET A 154 18.07 -7.26 -4.98
CA MET A 154 16.70 -7.13 -5.51
C MET A 154 16.63 -6.34 -6.82
N ALA A 155 17.47 -5.35 -7.05
CA ALA A 155 17.50 -4.58 -8.29
C ALA A 155 17.90 -5.44 -9.51
N ASN A 156 18.64 -6.52 -9.28
CA ASN A 156 19.00 -7.50 -10.31
C ASN A 156 17.92 -8.58 -10.53
N SER A 157 16.85 -8.57 -9.73
CA SER A 157 15.74 -9.51 -9.88
C SER A 157 14.76 -9.07 -10.98
N THR A 158 13.75 -9.89 -11.24
CA THR A 158 12.67 -9.60 -12.20
C THR A 158 11.66 -8.58 -11.69
N LEU A 159 11.77 -8.12 -10.43
CA LEU A 159 10.85 -7.17 -9.83
C LEU A 159 11.00 -5.78 -10.44
N SER A 160 9.87 -5.06 -10.50
CA SER A 160 9.88 -3.66 -10.94
C SER A 160 10.42 -2.73 -9.84
N ASP A 161 10.94 -1.55 -10.24
CA ASP A 161 11.39 -0.54 -9.29
C ASP A 161 10.27 -0.15 -8.31
N GLU A 162 9.00 -0.05 -8.79
CA GLU A 162 7.86 0.23 -7.91
C GLU A 162 7.58 -0.91 -6.92
N SER A 163 7.92 -2.16 -7.26
CA SER A 163 7.82 -3.28 -6.33
C SER A 163 8.91 -3.21 -5.26
N ASN A 164 10.13 -2.88 -5.66
CA ASN A 164 11.25 -2.65 -4.74
C ASN A 164 10.96 -1.49 -3.78
N ASP A 165 10.38 -0.38 -4.26
CA ASP A 165 9.92 0.73 -3.43
C ASP A 165 8.89 0.26 -2.36
N LYS A 166 7.93 -0.60 -2.73
CA LYS A 166 6.96 -1.15 -1.79
C LYS A 166 7.59 -2.04 -0.73
N VAL A 167 8.60 -2.85 -1.10
CA VAL A 167 9.34 -3.68 -0.15
C VAL A 167 10.11 -2.79 0.82
N ARG A 168 10.76 -1.73 0.33
CA ARG A 168 11.43 -0.72 1.16
C ARG A 168 10.45 -0.06 2.14
N ASP A 169 9.30 0.36 1.67
CA ASP A 169 8.30 1.05 2.49
C ASP A 169 7.79 0.16 3.63
N VAL A 170 7.57 -1.14 3.37
CA VAL A 170 7.19 -2.11 4.40
C VAL A 170 8.34 -2.33 5.38
N LEU A 171 9.57 -2.54 4.92
CA LEU A 171 10.75 -2.69 5.79
C LEU A 171 10.94 -1.44 6.65
N SER A 172 10.82 -0.24 6.05
CA SER A 172 10.90 1.03 6.78
C SER A 172 9.80 1.17 7.84
N SER A 173 8.59 0.69 7.56
CA SER A 173 7.49 0.67 8.53
C SER A 173 7.77 -0.28 9.70
N VAL A 174 8.29 -1.48 9.42
CA VAL A 174 8.67 -2.46 10.46
C VAL A 174 9.76 -1.89 11.35
N LEU A 175 10.88 -1.45 10.77
CA LEU A 175 12.04 -0.96 11.54
C LEU A 175 11.76 0.40 12.20
N GLY A 176 10.96 1.26 11.56
CA GLY A 176 10.47 2.50 12.17
C GLY A 176 9.59 2.25 13.40
N SER A 177 8.80 1.16 13.42
CA SER A 177 8.08 0.76 14.63
C SER A 177 9.03 0.24 15.72
N ALA A 178 10.08 -0.48 15.36
CA ALA A 178 11.11 -0.91 16.30
C ALA A 178 11.85 0.28 16.94
N VAL A 179 12.07 1.36 16.18
CA VAL A 179 12.61 2.62 16.73
C VAL A 179 11.62 3.26 17.72
N ARG A 180 10.33 3.38 17.34
CA ARG A 180 9.30 3.94 18.24
C ARG A 180 9.16 3.17 19.56
N TYR A 181 9.36 1.85 19.51
CA TYR A 181 9.31 1.01 20.72
C TYR A 181 10.66 0.88 21.44
N GLY A 182 11.67 1.66 21.04
CA GLY A 182 12.97 1.70 21.69
C GLY A 182 13.83 0.46 21.51
N LEU A 183 13.56 -0.35 20.48
CA LEU A 183 14.36 -1.55 20.12
C LEU A 183 15.52 -1.21 19.18
N LEU A 184 15.41 -0.11 18.44
CA LEU A 184 16.46 0.45 17.60
C LEU A 184 16.65 1.93 17.90
N VAL A 185 17.86 2.44 17.72
CA VAL A 185 18.15 3.88 17.89
C VAL A 185 17.74 4.65 16.65
N LYS A 186 17.97 4.08 15.47
CA LYS A 186 17.69 4.70 14.17
C LYS A 186 17.19 3.66 13.20
N ASN A 187 16.32 4.08 12.27
CA ASN A 187 15.85 3.21 11.20
C ASN A 187 16.95 3.07 10.12
N PRO A 188 17.50 1.86 9.91
CA PRO A 188 18.58 1.66 8.94
C PRO A 188 18.15 1.83 7.47
N VAL A 189 16.84 1.95 7.21
CA VAL A 189 16.29 2.22 5.86
C VAL A 189 16.35 3.71 5.52
N GLU A 190 16.48 4.58 6.53
CA GLU A 190 16.54 6.03 6.30
C GLU A 190 17.81 6.43 5.54
N GLY A 191 17.63 7.26 4.52
CA GLY A 191 18.73 7.76 3.69
C GLY A 191 19.27 6.76 2.66
N LEU A 192 18.72 5.54 2.57
CA LEU A 192 19.13 4.59 1.53
C LEU A 192 18.77 5.07 0.13
N ARG A 193 19.68 4.90 -0.79
CA ARG A 193 19.43 5.11 -2.22
C ARG A 193 19.18 3.76 -2.88
N LEU A 194 17.94 3.54 -3.32
CA LEU A 194 17.61 2.32 -4.05
C LEU A 194 18.27 2.33 -5.42
N PRO A 195 18.98 1.26 -5.80
CA PRO A 195 19.40 1.09 -7.17
C PRO A 195 18.18 1.09 -8.09
N ARG A 196 18.24 1.86 -9.16
CA ARG A 196 17.22 1.88 -10.21
C ARG A 196 17.72 1.08 -11.39
N ALA A 197 16.90 0.13 -11.87
CA ALA A 197 17.20 -0.51 -13.12
C ALA A 197 17.27 0.56 -14.22
N LYS A 198 18.29 0.53 -15.11
CA LYS A 198 18.39 1.41 -16.27
C LYS A 198 17.31 1.05 -17.33
N ARG A 199 16.07 0.87 -16.90
CA ARG A 199 14.92 0.64 -17.77
C ARG A 199 14.39 2.00 -18.18
N GLY A 200 14.24 2.23 -19.48
CA GLY A 200 13.64 3.45 -20.01
C GLY A 200 12.30 3.72 -19.33
N ARG A 201 11.94 5.00 -19.20
CA ARG A 201 10.68 5.41 -18.58
C ARG A 201 9.53 4.74 -19.36
N ARG A 202 8.79 3.82 -18.73
CA ARG A 202 7.67 3.13 -19.38
C ARG A 202 6.63 4.17 -19.76
N SER A 203 6.24 4.15 -21.04
CA SER A 203 5.07 4.90 -21.51
C SER A 203 3.87 4.53 -20.63
N LYS A 204 3.08 5.51 -20.24
CA LYS A 204 1.82 5.33 -19.52
C LYS A 204 0.67 5.45 -20.53
N PRO A 205 0.30 4.40 -21.28
CA PRO A 205 -0.65 4.50 -22.38
C PRO A 205 -2.03 4.93 -21.89
N PHE A 206 -2.79 5.55 -22.77
CA PHE A 206 -4.21 5.85 -22.63
C PHE A 206 -4.97 5.31 -23.84
N ILE A 207 -6.26 5.01 -23.69
CA ILE A 207 -7.09 4.53 -24.78
C ILE A 207 -7.64 5.68 -25.62
N THR A 208 -7.69 5.48 -26.93
CA THR A 208 -8.35 6.41 -27.87
C THR A 208 -9.87 6.23 -27.84
N VAL A 209 -10.59 7.20 -28.41
CA VAL A 209 -12.07 7.12 -28.54
C VAL A 209 -12.48 5.87 -29.33
N GLN A 210 -11.79 5.54 -30.41
CA GLN A 210 -12.05 4.36 -31.24
C GLN A 210 -11.83 3.06 -30.45
N GLN A 211 -10.71 2.98 -29.71
CA GLN A 211 -10.42 1.83 -28.85
C GLN A 211 -11.45 1.67 -27.71
N PHE A 212 -11.93 2.78 -27.19
CA PHE A 212 -12.98 2.78 -26.16
C PHE A 212 -14.28 2.18 -26.70
N HIS A 213 -14.77 2.64 -27.84
CA HIS A 213 -15.98 2.08 -28.46
C HIS A 213 -15.82 0.61 -28.80
N ALA A 214 -14.70 0.22 -29.42
CA ALA A 214 -14.41 -1.18 -29.72
C ALA A 214 -14.40 -2.09 -28.46
N LEU A 215 -13.87 -1.58 -27.34
CA LEU A 215 -13.93 -2.31 -26.06
C LEU A 215 -15.38 -2.55 -25.61
N LEU A 216 -16.24 -1.55 -25.71
CA LEU A 216 -17.65 -1.67 -25.27
C LEU A 216 -18.45 -2.65 -26.12
N GLU A 217 -18.13 -2.79 -27.41
CA GLU A 217 -18.78 -3.76 -28.31
C GLU A 217 -18.40 -5.20 -27.96
N VAL A 218 -17.18 -5.44 -27.47
CA VAL A 218 -16.68 -6.78 -27.16
C VAL A 218 -17.05 -7.24 -25.73
N ILE A 219 -17.22 -6.29 -24.81
CA ILE A 219 -17.51 -6.59 -23.40
C ILE A 219 -19.01 -6.80 -23.23
N ALA A 220 -19.39 -7.96 -22.67
CA ALA A 220 -20.80 -8.25 -22.35
C ALA A 220 -21.32 -7.35 -21.20
N GLU A 221 -22.65 -7.07 -21.23
CA GLU A 221 -23.33 -6.43 -20.12
C GLU A 221 -23.41 -7.38 -18.89
N PRO A 222 -23.43 -6.86 -17.67
CA PRO A 222 -23.42 -5.43 -17.27
C PRO A 222 -22.01 -4.86 -17.14
N TYR A 223 -20.99 -5.61 -17.51
CA TYR A 223 -19.57 -5.24 -17.35
C TYR A 223 -19.17 -4.11 -18.31
N ALA A 224 -19.77 -4.08 -19.52
CA ALA A 224 -19.60 -2.98 -20.47
C ALA A 224 -20.06 -1.65 -19.87
N SER A 225 -21.22 -1.65 -19.18
CA SER A 225 -21.73 -0.46 -18.51
C SER A 225 -20.82 0.00 -17.37
N MET A 226 -20.24 -0.92 -16.59
CA MET A 226 -19.25 -0.57 -15.55
C MET A 226 -17.99 0.05 -16.14
N VAL A 227 -17.47 -0.48 -17.26
CA VAL A 227 -16.31 0.06 -17.99
C VAL A 227 -16.63 1.45 -18.58
N PHE A 228 -17.83 1.62 -19.15
CA PHE A 228 -18.29 2.90 -19.68
C PHE A 228 -18.30 3.98 -18.60
N VAL A 229 -18.95 3.71 -17.48
CA VAL A 229 -19.00 4.66 -16.35
C VAL A 229 -17.59 4.96 -15.83
N ALA A 230 -16.72 3.93 -15.68
CA ALA A 230 -15.34 4.13 -15.25
C ALA A 230 -14.55 5.08 -16.18
N ALA A 231 -14.72 4.92 -17.48
CA ALA A 231 -13.99 5.71 -18.48
C ALA A 231 -14.47 7.16 -18.59
N LEU A 232 -15.78 7.42 -18.39
CA LEU A 232 -16.36 8.75 -18.53
C LEU A 232 -16.44 9.56 -17.22
N THR A 233 -16.19 8.91 -16.06
CA THR A 233 -16.21 9.58 -14.77
C THR A 233 -14.84 9.58 -14.06
N GLY A 234 -13.92 8.75 -14.53
CA GLY A 234 -12.65 8.52 -13.86
C GLY A 234 -12.77 7.96 -12.44
N LEU A 235 -13.90 7.41 -12.04
CA LEU A 235 -14.11 6.80 -10.72
C LEU A 235 -13.14 5.66 -10.46
N ARG A 236 -12.74 5.48 -9.20
CA ARG A 236 -11.93 4.32 -8.83
C ARG A 236 -12.80 3.05 -8.85
N PRO A 237 -12.25 1.88 -9.16
CA PRO A 237 -13.02 0.63 -9.15
C PRO A 237 -13.77 0.38 -7.83
N SER A 238 -13.14 0.74 -6.69
CA SER A 238 -13.77 0.61 -5.38
C SER A 238 -14.98 1.53 -5.18
N ASP A 239 -14.98 2.71 -5.82
CA ASP A 239 -16.07 3.67 -5.78
C ASP A 239 -17.25 3.15 -6.63
N LEU A 240 -16.95 2.59 -7.81
CA LEU A 240 -17.96 1.96 -8.68
C LEU A 240 -18.62 0.75 -8.00
N VAL A 241 -17.81 -0.11 -7.37
CA VAL A 241 -18.33 -1.28 -6.65
C VAL A 241 -19.20 -0.89 -5.45
N GLY A 242 -18.90 0.24 -4.81
CA GLY A 242 -19.66 0.77 -3.67
C GLY A 242 -20.84 1.67 -4.06
N LEU A 243 -21.01 2.01 -5.35
CA LEU A 243 -22.02 2.96 -5.79
C LEU A 243 -23.45 2.45 -5.54
N ARG A 244 -24.26 3.26 -4.84
CA ARG A 244 -25.67 2.97 -4.55
C ARG A 244 -26.61 3.82 -5.39
N TRP A 245 -27.84 3.35 -5.57
CA TRP A 245 -28.85 4.06 -6.35
C TRP A 245 -29.17 5.44 -5.79
N ARG A 246 -29.20 5.61 -4.45
CA ARG A 246 -29.41 6.93 -3.82
C ARG A 246 -28.38 7.99 -4.21
N ASN A 247 -27.22 7.56 -4.68
CA ASN A 247 -26.10 8.42 -5.02
C ASN A 247 -26.01 8.76 -6.52
N VAL A 248 -26.97 8.29 -7.31
CA VAL A 248 -27.10 8.56 -8.76
C VAL A 248 -28.19 9.61 -8.94
N HIS A 249 -27.79 10.81 -9.31
CA HIS A 249 -28.69 11.95 -9.57
C HIS A 249 -28.79 12.20 -11.08
N ALA A 250 -29.64 13.14 -11.49
CA ALA A 250 -29.86 13.42 -12.91
C ALA A 250 -28.63 13.89 -13.70
N ASP A 251 -27.70 14.56 -13.04
CA ASP A 251 -26.53 15.20 -13.62
C ASP A 251 -25.22 14.89 -12.88
N SER A 252 -25.29 14.09 -11.83
CA SER A 252 -24.16 13.88 -10.93
C SER A 252 -24.19 12.54 -10.20
N ILE A 253 -23.03 12.12 -9.72
CA ILE A 253 -22.85 10.94 -8.87
C ILE A 253 -22.15 11.37 -7.59
N VAL A 254 -22.75 11.04 -6.44
CA VAL A 254 -22.15 11.27 -5.11
C VAL A 254 -21.32 10.06 -4.70
N ILE A 255 -20.10 10.29 -4.25
CA ILE A 255 -19.21 9.24 -3.74
C ILE A 255 -19.02 9.46 -2.25
N ASP A 256 -19.77 8.75 -1.44
CA ASP A 256 -19.76 8.80 0.03
C ASP A 256 -19.18 7.53 0.66
N GLU A 257 -19.13 6.42 -0.08
CA GLU A 257 -18.56 5.17 0.39
C GLU A 257 -17.79 4.42 -0.73
N ARG A 258 -16.98 3.46 -0.35
CA ARG A 258 -16.27 2.56 -1.24
C ARG A 258 -16.34 1.11 -0.77
N CYS A 259 -16.28 0.18 -1.71
CA CYS A 259 -16.13 -1.24 -1.42
C CYS A 259 -14.86 -1.77 -2.11
N CYS A 260 -13.86 -2.20 -1.32
CA CYS A 260 -12.63 -2.76 -1.82
C CYS A 260 -12.45 -4.19 -1.33
N ARG A 261 -12.63 -5.19 -2.19
CA ARG A 261 -12.51 -6.62 -1.85
C ARG A 261 -13.37 -7.03 -0.65
N GLY A 262 -14.59 -6.50 -0.58
CA GLY A 262 -15.54 -6.74 0.53
C GLY A 262 -15.24 -5.91 1.79
N ASP A 263 -14.27 -5.02 1.76
CA ASP A 263 -14.00 -4.04 2.81
C ASP A 263 -14.73 -2.74 2.49
N TRP A 264 -15.74 -2.41 3.29
CA TRP A 264 -16.53 -1.21 3.18
C TRP A 264 -15.92 -0.09 4.03
N GLY A 265 -16.04 1.12 3.57
CA GLY A 265 -15.58 2.28 4.33
C GLY A 265 -15.70 3.58 3.55
N ALA A 266 -15.40 4.66 4.24
CA ALA A 266 -15.31 5.98 3.64
C ALA A 266 -14.26 5.99 2.51
N PRO A 267 -14.38 6.91 1.53
CA PRO A 267 -13.34 7.15 0.54
C PRO A 267 -11.98 7.40 1.18
N LYS A 268 -10.89 7.12 0.44
CA LYS A 268 -9.51 7.12 0.98
C LYS A 268 -9.05 8.47 1.55
N SER A 269 -9.64 9.56 1.13
CA SER A 269 -9.32 10.93 1.56
C SER A 269 -10.57 11.78 1.47
N ASP A 270 -10.62 12.89 2.19
CA ASP A 270 -11.74 13.86 2.17
C ASP A 270 -12.03 14.35 0.74
N ALA A 271 -11.00 14.64 -0.05
CA ALA A 271 -11.14 14.98 -1.46
C ALA A 271 -11.78 13.87 -2.31
N SER A 272 -11.89 12.63 -1.81
CA SER A 272 -12.54 11.52 -2.49
C SER A 272 -14.02 11.38 -2.15
N ASN A 273 -14.49 12.03 -1.09
CA ASN A 273 -15.91 12.23 -0.78
C ASN A 273 -16.37 13.47 -1.54
N ALA A 274 -17.01 13.28 -2.67
CA ALA A 274 -17.35 14.39 -3.56
C ALA A 274 -18.50 14.05 -4.50
N THR A 275 -19.23 15.07 -4.93
CA THR A 275 -20.16 15.01 -6.05
C THR A 275 -19.40 15.17 -7.36
N VAL A 276 -19.56 14.23 -8.26
CA VAL A 276 -18.92 14.21 -9.59
C VAL A 276 -19.99 14.52 -10.64
N PRO A 277 -19.87 15.65 -11.37
CA PRO A 277 -20.77 15.94 -12.48
C PRO A 277 -20.55 14.92 -13.60
N VAL A 278 -21.61 14.50 -14.24
CA VAL A 278 -21.56 13.50 -15.32
C VAL A 278 -22.46 13.90 -16.48
N VAL A 279 -22.08 13.42 -17.68
CA VAL A 279 -22.91 13.62 -18.88
C VAL A 279 -24.18 12.75 -18.83
N PRO A 280 -25.28 13.17 -19.47
CA PRO A 280 -26.54 12.43 -19.47
C PRO A 280 -26.42 10.96 -19.89
N ASP A 281 -25.53 10.66 -20.82
CA ASP A 281 -25.29 9.28 -21.31
C ASP A 281 -24.83 8.33 -20.20
N VAL A 282 -24.09 8.83 -19.21
CA VAL A 282 -23.66 8.04 -18.05
C VAL A 282 -24.87 7.64 -17.22
N ILE A 283 -25.76 8.59 -16.96
CA ILE A 283 -26.98 8.35 -16.18
C ILE A 283 -27.92 7.41 -16.94
N ALA A 284 -28.16 7.67 -18.22
CA ALA A 284 -28.97 6.79 -19.08
C ALA A 284 -28.43 5.36 -19.10
N ARG A 285 -27.12 5.20 -19.22
CA ARG A 285 -26.46 3.87 -19.20
C ARG A 285 -26.62 3.15 -17.86
N ILE A 286 -26.53 3.88 -16.74
CA ILE A 286 -26.76 3.33 -15.40
C ILE A 286 -28.22 2.89 -15.26
N HIS A 287 -29.18 3.73 -15.61
CA HIS A 287 -30.62 3.39 -15.49
C HIS A 287 -31.01 2.21 -16.39
N ARG A 288 -30.42 2.08 -17.57
CA ARG A 288 -30.65 0.93 -18.46
C ARG A 288 -30.36 -0.41 -17.77
N LEU A 289 -29.44 -0.47 -16.79
CA LEU A 289 -29.14 -1.69 -16.05
C LEU A 289 -30.39 -2.26 -15.33
N LYS A 290 -31.36 -1.43 -14.94
CA LYS A 290 -32.56 -1.87 -14.23
C LYS A 290 -33.47 -2.76 -15.08
N THR A 291 -33.47 -2.55 -16.40
CA THR A 291 -34.30 -3.29 -17.34
C THR A 291 -33.55 -4.37 -18.12
N LEU A 292 -32.26 -4.47 -17.89
CA LEU A 292 -31.40 -5.38 -18.63
C LEU A 292 -31.44 -6.79 -18.06
N SER A 293 -31.73 -7.77 -18.94
CA SER A 293 -31.56 -9.20 -18.66
C SER A 293 -30.28 -9.70 -19.29
N ILE A 294 -29.57 -10.59 -18.61
CA ILE A 294 -28.31 -11.17 -19.04
C ILE A 294 -28.33 -12.68 -18.97
N ASP A 295 -27.63 -13.29 -19.88
CA ASP A 295 -27.45 -14.74 -19.95
C ASP A 295 -26.17 -15.19 -19.25
N VAL A 296 -26.31 -16.07 -18.29
CA VAL A 296 -25.20 -16.65 -17.56
C VAL A 296 -25.13 -18.15 -17.85
N ARG A 297 -24.04 -18.60 -18.45
CA ARG A 297 -23.81 -20.02 -18.72
C ARG A 297 -23.48 -20.76 -17.41
N ALA A 298 -24.30 -21.73 -17.07
CA ALA A 298 -24.15 -22.61 -15.92
C ALA A 298 -24.00 -24.07 -16.41
N GLY A 299 -22.78 -24.50 -16.71
CA GLY A 299 -22.51 -25.78 -17.36
C GLY A 299 -23.05 -25.82 -18.78
N ARG A 300 -23.99 -26.74 -19.05
CA ARG A 300 -24.69 -26.87 -20.36
C ARG A 300 -25.93 -25.97 -20.47
N ALA A 301 -26.42 -25.42 -19.36
CA ALA A 301 -27.64 -24.59 -19.35
C ALA A 301 -27.27 -23.07 -19.43
N ILE A 302 -28.12 -22.32 -20.11
CA ILE A 302 -28.13 -20.84 -20.05
C ILE A 302 -29.23 -20.45 -19.08
N ARG A 303 -28.91 -19.59 -18.12
CA ARG A 303 -29.84 -19.05 -17.17
C ARG A 303 -29.94 -17.53 -17.35
N HIS A 304 -31.15 -17.03 -17.39
CA HIS A 304 -31.44 -15.59 -17.50
C HIS A 304 -31.48 -14.97 -16.11
N TYR A 305 -30.78 -13.87 -15.94
CA TYR A 305 -30.77 -13.10 -14.69
C TYR A 305 -30.95 -11.61 -15.00
N PRO A 306 -31.68 -10.86 -14.15
CA PRO A 306 -31.64 -9.42 -14.24
C PRO A 306 -30.23 -8.94 -13.93
N ALA A 307 -29.77 -7.90 -14.62
CA ALA A 307 -28.46 -7.30 -14.35
C ALA A 307 -28.43 -6.64 -12.96
N VAL A 308 -29.59 -6.13 -12.51
CA VAL A 308 -29.83 -5.56 -11.18
C VAL A 308 -30.95 -6.36 -10.53
N LYS A 309 -30.66 -6.95 -9.38
CA LYS A 309 -31.66 -7.76 -8.62
C LYS A 309 -32.61 -6.91 -7.78
N SER A 310 -32.09 -5.80 -7.29
CA SER A 310 -32.82 -4.85 -6.46
C SER A 310 -32.29 -3.44 -6.73
N ASP A 311 -33.18 -2.45 -6.78
CA ASP A 311 -32.89 -1.08 -7.14
C ASP A 311 -33.41 -0.05 -6.12
N GLY A 312 -33.58 -0.49 -4.88
CA GLY A 312 -33.88 0.39 -3.76
C GLY A 312 -32.75 1.41 -3.52
N PRO A 313 -33.04 2.50 -2.83
CA PRO A 313 -32.06 3.59 -2.64
C PRO A 313 -30.71 3.13 -2.08
N ASN A 314 -30.71 2.14 -1.20
CA ASN A 314 -29.51 1.61 -0.57
C ASN A 314 -28.89 0.43 -1.31
N ASP A 315 -29.50 -0.04 -2.40
CA ASP A 315 -28.99 -1.13 -3.20
C ASP A 315 -27.87 -0.66 -4.14
N LEU A 316 -27.04 -1.58 -4.55
CA LEU A 316 -25.89 -1.29 -5.40
C LEU A 316 -26.31 -1.13 -6.86
N VAL A 317 -25.66 -0.22 -7.57
CA VAL A 317 -25.77 -0.06 -9.02
C VAL A 317 -25.12 -1.24 -9.75
N PHE A 318 -23.90 -1.63 -9.34
CA PHE A 318 -23.16 -2.72 -9.96
C PHE A 318 -23.20 -3.96 -9.08
N GLN A 319 -24.20 -4.80 -9.32
CA GLN A 319 -24.45 -6.04 -8.58
C GLN A 319 -23.97 -7.26 -9.35
N SER A 320 -23.52 -8.28 -8.60
CA SER A 320 -23.34 -9.61 -9.18
C SER A 320 -24.69 -10.17 -9.64
N PRO A 321 -24.88 -10.48 -10.92
CA PRO A 321 -26.20 -10.88 -11.45
C PRO A 321 -26.79 -12.11 -10.77
N THR A 322 -25.94 -13.02 -10.31
CA THR A 322 -26.39 -14.26 -9.66
C THR A 322 -26.73 -14.08 -8.17
N LYS A 323 -26.01 -13.19 -7.45
CA LYS A 323 -26.09 -13.07 -5.99
C LYS A 323 -26.62 -11.73 -5.48
N GLY A 324 -26.68 -10.69 -6.31
CA GLY A 324 -26.98 -9.32 -5.87
C GLY A 324 -25.86 -8.68 -5.00
N ALA A 325 -24.79 -9.41 -4.74
CA ALA A 325 -23.66 -8.92 -3.97
C ALA A 325 -22.81 -7.92 -4.79
N PRO A 326 -21.92 -7.13 -4.15
CA PRO A 326 -21.02 -6.23 -4.86
C PRO A 326 -20.23 -6.97 -5.94
N MET A 327 -20.12 -6.39 -7.14
CA MET A 327 -19.22 -6.89 -8.17
C MET A 327 -17.80 -6.83 -7.67
N ARG A 328 -17.00 -7.86 -7.98
CA ARG A 328 -15.55 -7.83 -7.71
C ARG A 328 -14.86 -7.20 -8.91
N ASP A 329 -14.31 -6.02 -8.73
CA ASP A 329 -13.54 -5.28 -9.75
C ASP A 329 -12.46 -6.12 -10.43
N ASN A 330 -11.75 -6.94 -9.66
CA ASN A 330 -10.74 -7.85 -10.21
C ASN A 330 -11.35 -8.96 -11.08
N ASN A 331 -12.54 -9.45 -10.76
CA ASN A 331 -13.22 -10.44 -11.61
C ASN A 331 -13.65 -9.80 -12.93
N VAL A 332 -14.19 -8.58 -12.89
CA VAL A 332 -14.53 -7.82 -14.11
C VAL A 332 -13.28 -7.58 -14.94
N LEU A 333 -12.18 -7.17 -14.30
CA LEU A 333 -10.90 -6.97 -14.97
C LEU A 333 -10.42 -8.25 -15.68
N VAL A 334 -10.30 -9.35 -14.95
CA VAL A 334 -9.64 -10.58 -15.45
C VAL A 334 -10.52 -11.35 -16.43
N ARG A 335 -11.85 -11.38 -16.20
CA ARG A 335 -12.77 -12.23 -16.98
C ARG A 335 -13.43 -11.51 -18.15
N HIS A 336 -13.48 -10.18 -18.14
CA HIS A 336 -14.20 -9.39 -19.13
C HIS A 336 -13.30 -8.35 -19.81
N LEU A 337 -12.72 -7.42 -19.06
CA LEU A 337 -11.91 -6.33 -19.62
C LEU A 337 -10.61 -6.83 -20.29
N LYS A 338 -9.83 -7.68 -19.62
CA LYS A 338 -8.56 -8.18 -20.15
C LYS A 338 -8.74 -9.08 -21.40
N PRO A 339 -9.71 -10.01 -21.45
CA PRO A 339 -9.97 -10.78 -22.67
C PRO A 339 -10.41 -9.91 -23.85
N ALA A 340 -11.27 -8.90 -23.63
CA ALA A 340 -11.68 -7.95 -24.66
C ALA A 340 -10.48 -7.13 -25.16
N ALA A 341 -9.69 -6.58 -24.23
CA ALA A 341 -8.48 -5.83 -24.55
C ALA A 341 -7.47 -6.64 -25.36
N ARG A 342 -7.32 -7.94 -25.05
CA ARG A 342 -6.45 -8.87 -25.80
C ARG A 342 -6.94 -9.08 -27.23
N LYS A 343 -8.25 -9.25 -27.44
CA LYS A 343 -8.83 -9.37 -28.78
C LYS A 343 -8.57 -8.15 -29.65
N LEU A 344 -8.41 -6.97 -29.04
CA LEU A 344 -8.19 -5.69 -29.70
C LEU A 344 -6.70 -5.27 -29.77
N GLY A 345 -5.78 -6.12 -29.33
CA GLY A 345 -4.35 -5.80 -29.30
C GLY A 345 -3.94 -4.70 -28.33
N ILE A 346 -4.76 -4.42 -27.30
CA ILE A 346 -4.52 -3.39 -26.29
C ILE A 346 -4.43 -3.99 -24.88
N GLU A 347 -3.67 -5.05 -24.71
CA GLU A 347 -3.56 -5.84 -23.47
C GLU A 347 -3.14 -5.06 -22.23
N TRP A 348 -2.53 -3.88 -22.43
CA TRP A 348 -2.14 -2.97 -21.36
C TRP A 348 -3.32 -2.29 -20.65
N VAL A 349 -4.55 -2.36 -21.19
CA VAL A 349 -5.76 -1.76 -20.60
C VAL A 349 -6.10 -2.43 -19.27
N ASN A 350 -6.37 -1.60 -18.27
CA ASN A 350 -6.87 -1.97 -16.94
C ASN A 350 -7.62 -0.77 -16.33
N TRP A 351 -8.17 -0.92 -15.13
CA TRP A 351 -8.91 0.15 -14.43
C TRP A 351 -8.11 1.45 -14.28
N GLN A 352 -6.82 1.35 -14.00
CA GLN A 352 -5.96 2.53 -13.87
C GLN A 352 -5.73 3.22 -15.21
N VAL A 353 -5.71 2.47 -16.29
CA VAL A 353 -5.62 3.02 -17.65
C VAL A 353 -6.90 3.77 -18.00
N LEU A 354 -8.10 3.20 -17.75
CA LEU A 354 -9.38 3.89 -17.98
C LEU A 354 -9.42 5.24 -17.25
N ARG A 355 -9.06 5.24 -15.96
CA ARG A 355 -9.00 6.46 -15.16
C ARG A 355 -7.98 7.49 -15.70
N ARG A 356 -6.81 7.01 -16.17
CA ARG A 356 -5.80 7.87 -16.79
C ARG A 356 -6.30 8.42 -18.12
N SER A 357 -6.98 7.60 -18.92
CA SER A 357 -7.59 8.02 -20.19
C SER A 357 -8.60 9.14 -19.96
N PHE A 358 -9.44 9.07 -18.93
CA PHE A 358 -10.33 10.15 -18.55
C PHE A 358 -9.57 11.45 -18.29
N ALA A 359 -8.52 11.44 -17.46
CA ALA A 359 -7.72 12.63 -17.22
C ALA A 359 -7.02 13.16 -18.48
N THR A 360 -6.54 12.26 -19.35
CA THR A 360 -5.94 12.66 -20.62
C THR A 360 -6.97 13.27 -21.57
N SER A 361 -8.20 12.72 -21.61
CA SER A 361 -9.32 13.26 -22.39
C SER A 361 -9.73 14.64 -21.92
N LEU A 362 -9.77 14.87 -20.58
CA LEU A 362 -10.00 16.21 -20.02
C LEU A 362 -8.95 17.22 -20.49
N LYS A 363 -7.66 16.83 -20.49
CA LYS A 363 -6.59 17.67 -21.04
C LYS A 363 -6.81 17.96 -22.53
N ILE A 364 -7.15 16.95 -23.31
CA ILE A 364 -7.46 17.11 -24.76
C ILE A 364 -8.66 18.04 -24.96
N ALA A 365 -9.66 17.99 -24.09
CA ALA A 365 -10.82 18.88 -24.11
C ALA A 365 -10.50 20.30 -23.64
N GLY A 366 -9.29 20.58 -23.11
CA GLY A 366 -8.87 21.90 -22.66
C GLY A 366 -9.18 22.21 -21.20
N ALA A 367 -9.54 21.21 -20.40
CA ALA A 367 -9.79 21.40 -18.97
C ALA A 367 -8.53 21.89 -18.23
N ASP A 368 -8.70 22.78 -17.28
CA ASP A 368 -7.64 23.21 -16.37
C ASP A 368 -7.16 22.08 -15.46
N VAL A 369 -5.93 22.18 -14.99
CA VAL A 369 -5.34 21.18 -14.09
C VAL A 369 -6.09 21.09 -12.77
N LYS A 370 -6.64 22.20 -12.27
CA LYS A 370 -7.44 22.25 -11.03
C LYS A 370 -8.78 21.55 -11.21
N ASP A 371 -9.45 21.77 -12.34
CA ASP A 371 -10.70 21.09 -12.67
C ASP A 371 -10.48 19.59 -12.81
N ALA A 372 -9.43 19.19 -13.51
CA ALA A 372 -9.06 17.79 -13.62
C ALA A 372 -8.67 17.18 -12.28
N GLN A 373 -7.98 17.92 -11.39
CA GLN A 373 -7.68 17.48 -10.03
C GLN A 373 -8.97 17.22 -9.24
N ALA A 374 -9.92 18.14 -9.31
CA ALA A 374 -11.22 18.04 -8.64
C ALA A 374 -12.03 16.86 -9.17
N LEU A 375 -12.21 16.74 -10.48
CA LEU A 375 -12.91 15.63 -11.15
C LEU A 375 -12.27 14.27 -10.85
N MET A 376 -10.95 14.21 -10.84
CA MET A 376 -10.20 13.02 -10.47
C MET A 376 -10.19 12.76 -8.96
N ARG A 377 -10.61 13.71 -8.15
CA ARG A 377 -10.61 13.65 -6.69
C ARG A 377 -9.24 13.23 -6.14
N HIS A 378 -8.20 13.94 -6.63
CA HIS A 378 -6.83 13.78 -6.18
C HIS A 378 -6.54 14.75 -5.04
N SER A 379 -6.08 14.25 -3.90
CA SER A 379 -5.68 15.08 -2.74
C SER A 379 -4.42 15.92 -3.01
N ARG A 380 -3.60 15.53 -4.01
CA ARG A 380 -2.37 16.24 -4.39
C ARG A 380 -2.38 16.57 -5.87
N ALA A 381 -2.07 17.82 -6.20
CA ALA A 381 -1.96 18.28 -7.58
C ALA A 381 -0.87 17.53 -8.37
N SER A 382 0.23 17.13 -7.71
CA SER A 382 1.30 16.36 -8.35
C SER A 382 0.80 15.07 -9.01
N THR A 383 -0.18 14.39 -8.40
CA THR A 383 -0.77 13.17 -8.96
C THR A 383 -1.49 13.44 -10.30
N THR A 384 -2.14 14.61 -10.42
CA THR A 384 -2.78 15.03 -11.67
C THR A 384 -1.73 15.48 -12.69
N LEU A 385 -0.74 16.25 -12.25
CA LEU A 385 0.36 16.73 -13.10
C LEU A 385 1.15 15.59 -13.73
N ASP A 386 1.41 14.51 -13.00
CA ASP A 386 2.07 13.30 -13.52
C ASP A 386 1.34 12.69 -14.73
N ILE A 387 0.03 12.88 -14.83
CA ILE A 387 -0.79 12.46 -15.97
C ILE A 387 -0.79 13.56 -17.05
N TYR A 388 -0.96 14.81 -16.65
CA TYR A 388 -0.99 15.96 -17.54
C TYR A 388 0.36 16.24 -18.23
N GLN A 389 1.48 15.82 -17.63
CA GLN A 389 2.81 15.90 -18.25
C GLN A 389 3.00 14.90 -19.40
N GLN A 390 2.03 14.00 -19.64
CA GLN A 390 2.11 13.14 -20.83
C GLN A 390 2.09 14.01 -22.10
N PHE A 391 2.99 13.68 -23.00
CA PHE A 391 3.07 14.34 -24.29
C PHE A 391 1.82 13.99 -25.12
N VAL A 392 1.03 15.00 -25.46
CA VAL A 392 -0.14 14.90 -26.33
C VAL A 392 0.06 15.93 -27.45
N PRO A 393 0.56 15.51 -28.63
CA PRO A 393 0.90 16.43 -29.73
C PRO A 393 -0.24 17.36 -30.07
N GLU A 394 -1.48 16.86 -30.18
CA GLU A 394 -2.66 17.62 -30.54
C GLU A 394 -3.02 18.73 -29.54
N SER A 395 -2.74 18.51 -28.22
CA SER A 395 -3.01 19.54 -27.22
C SER A 395 -2.00 20.69 -27.31
N GLN A 396 -0.73 20.38 -27.58
CA GLN A 396 0.31 21.39 -27.78
C GLN A 396 0.05 22.20 -29.04
N ARG A 397 -0.30 21.52 -30.14
CA ARG A 397 -0.63 22.18 -31.41
C ARG A 397 -1.80 23.16 -31.23
N ARG A 398 -2.90 22.73 -30.58
CA ARG A 398 -4.04 23.59 -30.27
C ARG A 398 -3.67 24.82 -29.43
N ALA A 399 -2.82 24.63 -28.42
CA ALA A 399 -2.36 25.74 -27.59
C ALA A 399 -1.60 26.79 -28.39
N VAL A 400 -0.68 26.36 -29.28
CA VAL A 400 0.06 27.24 -30.18
C VAL A 400 -0.86 27.90 -31.19
N GLU A 401 -1.81 27.17 -31.77
CA GLU A 401 -2.82 27.73 -32.68
C GLU A 401 -3.73 28.75 -32.00
N SER A 402 -4.12 28.50 -30.74
CA SER A 402 -4.90 29.46 -29.95
C SER A 402 -4.11 30.71 -29.61
N LEU A 403 -2.83 30.57 -29.22
CA LEU A 403 -1.93 31.71 -29.07
C LEU A 403 -1.83 32.52 -30.37
N GLY A 404 -1.63 31.86 -31.52
CA GLY A 404 -1.57 32.53 -32.83
C GLY A 404 -2.87 33.26 -33.18
N ARG A 405 -4.03 32.77 -32.76
CA ARG A 405 -5.31 33.49 -32.91
C ARG A 405 -5.36 34.75 -32.06
N LEU A 406 -5.06 34.61 -30.76
CA LEU A 406 -5.03 35.74 -29.82
C LEU A 406 -4.11 36.85 -30.28
N MET A 407 -2.91 36.51 -30.75
CA MET A 407 -1.93 37.50 -31.24
C MET A 407 -2.39 38.20 -32.51
N ARG A 408 -3.18 37.53 -33.38
CA ARG A 408 -3.73 38.15 -34.60
C ARG A 408 -4.94 39.06 -34.33
N THR A 409 -5.75 38.74 -33.34
CA THR A 409 -6.97 39.49 -33.00
C THR A 409 -6.71 40.71 -32.13
N GLY A 410 -5.47 40.93 -31.66
CA GLY A 410 -5.11 42.08 -30.80
C GLY A 410 -5.80 42.12 -29.45
N ALA A 411 -6.52 41.07 -29.07
CA ALA A 411 -7.25 40.99 -27.82
C ALA A 411 -6.33 40.47 -26.70
N VAL A 412 -5.30 41.25 -26.38
CA VAL A 412 -4.57 41.12 -25.12
C VAL A 412 -4.89 42.39 -24.32
N ASN A 413 -5.89 42.29 -23.49
CA ASN A 413 -6.10 43.20 -22.36
C ASN A 413 -5.53 42.59 -21.10
#